data_e9905467ddca3ad0cfa086f8c5a76b30
#
_entry.id   e9905467ddca3ad0cfa086f8c5a76b30
#
_cell.length_a   1.000
_cell.length_b   1.000
_cell.length_c   1.000
_cell.angle_alpha   90.00
_cell.angle_beta   90.00
_cell.angle_gamma   90.00
#
_symmetry.space_group_name_H-M   'P 1'
#
loop_
_entity.id
_entity.type
_entity.pdbx_description
1 polymer ?
#
loop_
_entity_poly.entity_id
_entity_poly.type
_entity_poly.pdbx_seq_one_letter_code
_entity_poly.pdbx_strand_id
1 'polypeptide(L)'
;AQIREALDAAQKEQDRPTLIIGKTVMGKGALRADGTSYEACINTHGAPLGGDAYVNTIKHLGGDPENAFVIFDDVKELYAKRAEELKKIVAERKAAEAEWRKANPEKAALMDEWFSGKAPKVDWSKVEQKAGSATRAASAACLGVLAEQVPNMICASADLSNSDKTDGFLKKTKSIVRGDFSGAFFQAGVAELTMADMCIGMMLHGGVVAAMGTFFVFSDYMKPAVRLAALMQIPVKFIWTHDAFRVGEDGPTHEPVEQEAQIRLMEKLKNHAGKD
;
A
#
# COMPACT_ATOMS: atom_id res chain seq x y z
N ALA A 1 10.95 -28.64 -1.75
CA ALA A 1 12.15 -28.63 -0.86
C ALA A 1 12.87 -27.30 -0.96
N GLN A 2 13.45 -26.92 -2.12
CA GLN A 2 14.28 -25.72 -2.30
C GLN A 2 13.63 -24.39 -1.85
N ILE A 3 12.35 -24.18 -2.15
CA ILE A 3 11.62 -22.96 -1.73
C ILE A 3 11.55 -22.89 -0.20
N ARG A 4 11.24 -24.00 0.46
CA ARG A 4 11.16 -24.07 1.93
C ARG A 4 12.54 -23.83 2.56
N GLU A 5 13.58 -24.46 2.05
CA GLU A 5 14.96 -24.25 2.52
C GLU A 5 15.40 -22.78 2.40
N ALA A 6 15.07 -22.14 1.27
CA ALA A 6 15.37 -20.71 1.07
C ALA A 6 14.59 -19.80 2.06
N LEU A 7 13.32 -20.11 2.30
CA LEU A 7 12.50 -19.39 3.28
C LEU A 7 13.01 -19.59 4.72
N ASP A 8 13.36 -20.84 5.08
CA ASP A 8 13.91 -21.16 6.41
C ASP A 8 15.27 -20.47 6.63
N ALA A 9 16.10 -20.38 5.59
CA ALA A 9 17.35 -19.64 5.65
C ALA A 9 17.13 -18.13 5.80
N ALA A 10 16.16 -17.57 5.06
CA ALA A 10 15.80 -16.16 5.15
C ALA A 10 15.30 -15.76 6.56
N GLN A 11 14.51 -16.63 7.19
CA GLN A 11 14.01 -16.39 8.55
C GLN A 11 15.11 -16.40 9.62
N LYS A 12 16.20 -17.10 9.37
CA LYS A 12 17.35 -17.19 10.29
C LYS A 12 18.33 -16.03 10.13
N GLU A 13 18.31 -15.34 8.99
CA GLU A 13 19.14 -14.16 8.76
C GLU A 13 18.58 -12.97 9.56
N GLN A 14 19.37 -12.42 10.49
CA GLN A 14 18.95 -11.33 11.35
C GLN A 14 19.71 -10.01 11.08
N ASP A 15 20.81 -10.09 10.36
CA ASP A 15 21.74 -8.97 10.20
C ASP A 15 21.57 -8.24 8.87
N ARG A 16 21.02 -8.89 7.85
CA ARG A 16 20.94 -8.39 6.48
C ARG A 16 19.58 -8.69 5.84
N PRO A 17 19.08 -7.83 4.95
CA PRO A 17 17.96 -8.17 4.09
C PRO A 17 18.25 -9.40 3.23
N THR A 18 17.26 -10.25 3.03
CA THR A 18 17.38 -11.44 2.19
C THR A 18 16.58 -11.29 0.90
N LEU A 19 17.24 -11.49 -0.24
CA LEU A 19 16.62 -11.57 -1.56
C LEU A 19 16.63 -13.01 -2.05
N ILE A 20 15.47 -13.57 -2.35
CA ILE A 20 15.34 -14.92 -2.93
C ILE A 20 15.01 -14.79 -4.41
N ILE A 21 15.91 -15.27 -5.27
CA ILE A 21 15.72 -15.27 -6.73
C ILE A 21 15.28 -16.66 -7.18
N GLY A 22 14.00 -16.77 -7.56
CA GLY A 22 13.41 -18.01 -8.08
C GLY A 22 13.58 -18.14 -9.59
N LYS A 23 14.22 -19.20 -10.07
CA LYS A 23 14.21 -19.59 -11.50
C LYS A 23 13.07 -20.58 -11.72
N THR A 24 12.04 -20.13 -12.43
CA THR A 24 10.81 -20.91 -12.64
C THR A 24 10.50 -21.08 -14.12
N VAL A 25 9.60 -22.00 -14.42
CA VAL A 25 9.08 -22.24 -15.78
C VAL A 25 7.62 -21.86 -15.82
N MET A 26 7.25 -20.98 -16.75
CA MET A 26 5.85 -20.58 -16.94
C MET A 26 5.01 -21.78 -17.40
N GLY A 27 3.84 -21.95 -16.78
CA GLY A 27 2.96 -23.07 -17.08
C GLY A 27 3.54 -24.44 -16.74
N LYS A 28 4.36 -24.56 -15.68
CA LYS A 28 4.96 -25.81 -15.26
C LYS A 28 3.92 -26.92 -15.12
N GLY A 29 4.12 -28.03 -15.82
CA GLY A 29 3.24 -29.19 -15.83
C GLY A 29 2.02 -29.04 -16.75
N ALA A 30 1.85 -27.90 -17.45
CA ALA A 30 0.76 -27.75 -18.40
C ALA A 30 0.95 -28.61 -19.64
N LEU A 31 -0.14 -29.24 -20.10
CA LEU A 31 -0.21 -30.04 -21.30
C LEU A 31 -1.21 -29.45 -22.29
N ARG A 32 -0.98 -29.67 -23.59
CA ARG A 32 -1.94 -29.40 -24.66
C ARG A 32 -2.99 -30.50 -24.76
N ALA A 33 -4.00 -30.27 -25.60
CA ALA A 33 -5.07 -31.25 -25.85
C ALA A 33 -4.52 -32.58 -26.43
N ASP A 34 -3.43 -32.52 -27.18
CA ASP A 34 -2.72 -33.69 -27.73
C ASP A 34 -1.77 -34.37 -26.73
N GLY A 35 -1.70 -33.88 -25.49
CA GLY A 35 -0.83 -34.40 -24.43
C GLY A 35 0.62 -33.92 -24.50
N THR A 36 1.00 -33.10 -25.47
CA THR A 36 2.35 -32.53 -25.52
C THR A 36 2.55 -31.42 -24.50
N SER A 37 3.81 -31.13 -24.12
CA SER A 37 4.13 -30.08 -23.15
C SER A 37 3.68 -28.70 -23.64
N TYR A 38 3.08 -27.94 -22.71
CA TYR A 38 2.70 -26.54 -22.90
C TYR A 38 3.54 -25.60 -22.02
N GLU A 39 4.57 -26.12 -21.36
CA GLU A 39 5.50 -25.34 -20.54
C GLU A 39 6.27 -24.31 -21.38
N ALA A 40 6.68 -23.22 -20.72
CA ALA A 40 7.44 -22.12 -21.32
C ALA A 40 6.80 -21.49 -22.59
N CYS A 41 5.53 -21.76 -22.85
CA CYS A 41 4.79 -21.19 -23.96
C CYS A 41 4.14 -19.88 -23.55
N ILE A 42 4.29 -18.81 -24.35
CA ILE A 42 3.69 -17.51 -24.08
C ILE A 42 2.17 -17.58 -23.90
N ASN A 43 1.51 -18.51 -24.58
CA ASN A 43 0.05 -18.67 -24.49
C ASN A 43 -0.40 -19.14 -23.09
N THR A 44 0.44 -19.83 -22.32
CA THR A 44 0.08 -20.25 -20.95
C THR A 44 0.02 -19.09 -19.97
N HIS A 45 0.51 -17.90 -20.33
CA HIS A 45 0.43 -16.72 -19.49
C HIS A 45 -0.99 -16.15 -19.41
N GLY A 46 -1.68 -16.04 -20.56
CA GLY A 46 -2.93 -15.32 -20.66
C GLY A 46 -4.13 -16.14 -21.15
N ALA A 47 -3.91 -17.35 -21.67
CA ALA A 47 -4.98 -18.23 -22.16
C ALA A 47 -5.28 -19.32 -21.13
N PRO A 48 -6.54 -19.40 -20.62
CA PRO A 48 -6.92 -20.49 -19.72
C PRO A 48 -6.85 -21.83 -20.45
N LEU A 49 -6.47 -22.88 -19.72
CA LEU A 49 -6.56 -24.23 -20.22
C LEU A 49 -8.03 -24.67 -20.25
N GLY A 50 -8.48 -25.21 -21.36
CA GLY A 50 -9.86 -25.71 -21.52
C GLY A 50 -9.90 -27.08 -22.21
N GLY A 51 -11.06 -27.76 -22.14
CA GLY A 51 -11.26 -29.06 -22.77
C GLY A 51 -10.20 -30.10 -22.37
N ASP A 52 -9.70 -30.82 -23.35
CA ASP A 52 -8.71 -31.91 -23.13
C ASP A 52 -7.38 -31.39 -22.55
N ALA A 53 -6.97 -30.18 -22.86
CA ALA A 53 -5.77 -29.58 -22.29
C ALA A 53 -5.89 -29.43 -20.76
N TYR A 54 -7.05 -28.99 -20.26
CA TYR A 54 -7.33 -28.94 -18.82
C TYR A 54 -7.31 -30.35 -18.18
N VAL A 55 -8.05 -31.29 -18.78
CA VAL A 55 -8.14 -32.68 -18.29
C VAL A 55 -6.74 -33.33 -18.23
N ASN A 56 -5.96 -33.20 -19.30
CA ASN A 56 -4.60 -33.75 -19.40
C ASN A 56 -3.67 -33.13 -18.34
N THR A 57 -3.76 -31.81 -18.16
CA THR A 57 -2.94 -31.10 -17.17
C THR A 57 -3.28 -31.53 -15.75
N ILE A 58 -4.56 -31.59 -15.39
CA ILE A 58 -4.97 -32.00 -14.03
C ILE A 58 -4.50 -33.42 -13.73
N LYS A 59 -4.70 -34.36 -14.66
CA LYS A 59 -4.22 -35.75 -14.53
C LYS A 59 -2.71 -35.82 -14.41
N HIS A 60 -1.97 -35.07 -15.24
CA HIS A 60 -0.51 -35.03 -15.21
C HIS A 60 0.02 -34.52 -13.86
N LEU A 61 -0.68 -33.58 -13.23
CA LEU A 61 -0.34 -33.03 -11.91
C LEU A 61 -0.84 -33.93 -10.75
N GLY A 62 -1.42 -35.08 -11.03
CA GLY A 62 -1.89 -36.04 -10.01
C GLY A 62 -3.27 -35.70 -9.44
N GLY A 63 -4.02 -34.80 -10.05
CA GLY A 63 -5.38 -34.44 -9.66
C GLY A 63 -6.44 -35.23 -10.41
N ASP A 64 -7.70 -35.02 -9.98
CA ASP A 64 -8.89 -35.55 -10.63
C ASP A 64 -9.64 -34.42 -11.32
N PRO A 65 -9.78 -34.41 -12.66
CA PRO A 65 -10.49 -33.35 -13.37
C PRO A 65 -11.98 -33.23 -13.02
N GLU A 66 -12.60 -34.31 -12.55
CA GLU A 66 -14.00 -34.30 -12.08
C GLU A 66 -14.13 -33.69 -10.66
N ASN A 67 -13.03 -33.64 -9.92
CA ASN A 67 -12.94 -33.06 -8.60
C ASN A 67 -11.68 -32.18 -8.44
N ALA A 68 -11.52 -31.19 -9.30
CA ALA A 68 -10.31 -30.36 -9.40
C ALA A 68 -10.04 -29.48 -8.15
N PHE A 69 -11.03 -29.29 -7.28
CA PHE A 69 -10.89 -28.51 -6.05
C PHE A 69 -10.66 -29.35 -4.79
N VAL A 70 -10.36 -30.64 -4.96
CA VAL A 70 -10.00 -31.49 -3.81
C VAL A 70 -8.71 -31.01 -3.14
N ILE A 71 -8.73 -30.96 -1.82
CA ILE A 71 -7.51 -30.73 -1.02
C ILE A 71 -7.05 -32.11 -0.56
N PHE A 72 -5.79 -32.45 -0.93
CA PHE A 72 -5.18 -33.74 -0.56
C PHE A 72 -5.03 -33.88 0.96
N ASP A 73 -5.09 -35.09 1.47
CA ASP A 73 -5.14 -35.34 2.92
C ASP A 73 -3.84 -34.93 3.63
N ASP A 74 -2.69 -35.15 3.01
CA ASP A 74 -1.38 -34.68 3.53
C ASP A 74 -1.32 -33.15 3.65
N VAL A 75 -1.97 -32.43 2.72
CA VAL A 75 -2.11 -30.96 2.79
C VAL A 75 -3.04 -30.57 3.93
N LYS A 76 -4.18 -31.25 4.11
CA LYS A 76 -5.09 -31.00 5.25
C LYS A 76 -4.39 -31.20 6.59
N GLU A 77 -3.64 -32.29 6.73
CA GLU A 77 -2.87 -32.59 7.95
C GLU A 77 -1.81 -31.52 8.24
N LEU A 78 -1.07 -31.10 7.20
CA LEU A 78 -0.08 -30.04 7.31
C LEU A 78 -0.70 -28.72 7.81
N TYR A 79 -1.81 -28.32 7.19
CA TYR A 79 -2.51 -27.08 7.59
C TYR A 79 -3.17 -27.19 8.97
N ALA A 80 -3.75 -28.36 9.31
CA ALA A 80 -4.31 -28.59 10.64
C ALA A 80 -3.26 -28.47 11.73
N LYS A 81 -2.08 -29.09 11.54
CA LYS A 81 -0.96 -28.94 12.48
C LYS A 81 -0.52 -27.47 12.63
N ARG A 82 -0.38 -26.76 11.50
CA ARG A 82 0.00 -25.35 11.53
C ARG A 82 -1.07 -24.50 12.21
N ALA A 83 -2.34 -24.78 11.99
CA ALA A 83 -3.46 -24.07 12.66
C ALA A 83 -3.38 -24.18 14.19
N GLU A 84 -3.05 -25.37 14.73
CA GLU A 84 -2.89 -25.55 16.17
C GLU A 84 -1.68 -24.75 16.72
N GLU A 85 -0.56 -24.72 15.99
CA GLU A 85 0.59 -23.89 16.35
C GLU A 85 0.21 -22.40 16.37
N LEU A 86 -0.48 -21.93 15.34
CA LEU A 86 -0.92 -20.53 15.24
C LEU A 86 -1.94 -20.16 16.31
N LYS A 87 -2.87 -21.05 16.68
CA LYS A 87 -3.81 -20.82 17.79
C LYS A 87 -3.08 -20.54 19.12
N LYS A 88 -2.00 -21.26 19.41
CA LYS A 88 -1.17 -21.02 20.62
C LYS A 88 -0.53 -19.64 20.56
N ILE A 89 0.13 -19.32 19.44
CA ILE A 89 0.77 -18.00 19.26
C ILE A 89 -0.26 -16.86 19.39
N VAL A 90 -1.45 -17.02 18.80
CA VAL A 90 -2.51 -16.01 18.91
C VAL A 90 -3.01 -15.88 20.34
N ALA A 91 -3.18 -17.00 21.08
CA ALA A 91 -3.60 -16.96 22.47
C ALA A 91 -2.57 -16.22 23.36
N GLU A 92 -1.29 -16.50 23.17
CA GLU A 92 -0.20 -15.83 23.90
C GLU A 92 -0.17 -14.33 23.59
N ARG A 93 -0.27 -13.94 22.33
CA ARG A 93 -0.30 -12.54 21.91
C ARG A 93 -1.51 -11.79 22.48
N LYS A 94 -2.71 -12.40 22.43
CA LYS A 94 -3.92 -11.81 23.01
C LYS A 94 -3.83 -11.65 24.53
N ALA A 95 -3.22 -12.61 25.22
CA ALA A 95 -2.98 -12.49 26.64
C ALA A 95 -2.00 -11.34 26.96
N ALA A 96 -0.90 -11.25 26.23
CA ALA A 96 0.06 -10.15 26.37
C ALA A 96 -0.58 -8.78 26.06
N GLU A 97 -1.40 -8.68 25.02
CA GLU A 97 -2.14 -7.47 24.69
C GLU A 97 -3.12 -7.09 25.82
N ALA A 98 -3.84 -8.05 26.37
CA ALA A 98 -4.78 -7.80 27.47
C ALA A 98 -4.07 -7.22 28.71
N GLU A 99 -2.91 -7.76 29.07
CA GLU A 99 -2.11 -7.22 30.19
C GLU A 99 -1.54 -5.84 29.85
N TRP A 100 -1.06 -5.62 28.63
CA TRP A 100 -0.60 -4.30 28.19
C TRP A 100 -1.72 -3.25 28.25
N ARG A 101 -2.93 -3.59 27.82
CA ARG A 101 -4.11 -2.70 27.87
C ARG A 101 -4.46 -2.32 29.30
N LYS A 102 -4.40 -3.25 30.25
CA LYS A 102 -4.59 -2.97 31.68
C LYS A 102 -3.54 -2.01 32.23
N ALA A 103 -2.29 -2.20 31.83
CA ALA A 103 -1.18 -1.35 32.26
C ALA A 103 -1.16 0.03 31.58
N ASN A 104 -1.81 0.19 30.41
CA ASN A 104 -1.78 1.40 29.59
C ASN A 104 -3.19 1.79 29.08
N PRO A 105 -4.15 2.09 29.95
CA PRO A 105 -5.56 2.29 29.56
C PRO A 105 -5.75 3.45 28.59
N GLU A 106 -5.03 4.56 28.76
CA GLU A 106 -5.11 5.72 27.87
C GLU A 106 -4.57 5.41 26.46
N LYS A 107 -3.43 4.73 26.37
CA LYS A 107 -2.86 4.31 25.08
C LYS A 107 -3.74 3.27 24.39
N ALA A 108 -4.36 2.38 25.15
CA ALA A 108 -5.31 1.40 24.62
C ALA A 108 -6.54 2.07 24.03
N ALA A 109 -7.08 3.10 24.69
CA ALA A 109 -8.19 3.89 24.17
C ALA A 109 -7.84 4.62 22.87
N LEU A 110 -6.64 5.24 22.80
CA LEU A 110 -6.13 5.87 21.57
C LEU A 110 -5.97 4.84 20.44
N MET A 111 -5.42 3.67 20.74
CA MET A 111 -5.26 2.60 19.76
C MET A 111 -6.63 2.16 19.19
N ASP A 112 -7.62 1.97 20.05
CA ASP A 112 -8.98 1.60 19.64
C ASP A 112 -9.61 2.71 18.77
N GLU A 113 -9.42 3.99 19.12
CA GLU A 113 -9.87 5.13 18.32
C GLU A 113 -9.21 5.12 16.95
N TRP A 114 -7.89 5.01 16.88
CA TRP A 114 -7.13 5.08 15.62
C TRP A 114 -7.43 3.90 14.69
N PHE A 115 -7.62 2.71 15.23
CA PHE A 115 -8.00 1.52 14.44
C PHE A 115 -9.51 1.44 14.13
N SER A 116 -10.32 2.34 14.67
CA SER A 116 -11.78 2.34 14.41
C SER A 116 -12.16 2.68 12.97
N GLY A 117 -11.25 3.25 12.18
CA GLY A 117 -11.51 3.75 10.83
C GLY A 117 -12.34 5.04 10.78
N LYS A 118 -12.66 5.63 11.94
CA LYS A 118 -13.39 6.90 12.00
C LYS A 118 -12.46 8.06 11.62
N ALA A 119 -13.04 9.04 10.92
CA ALA A 119 -12.32 10.28 10.62
C ALA A 119 -11.95 11.01 11.93
N PRO A 120 -10.73 11.55 12.04
CA PRO A 120 -10.33 12.33 13.20
C PRO A 120 -11.18 13.60 13.31
N LYS A 121 -11.44 14.02 14.54
CA LYS A 121 -12.10 15.30 14.82
C LYS A 121 -11.07 16.42 14.74
N VAL A 122 -11.34 17.42 13.93
CA VAL A 122 -10.45 18.56 13.72
C VAL A 122 -11.23 19.86 13.93
N ASP A 123 -10.70 20.73 14.72
CA ASP A 123 -11.21 22.09 14.88
C ASP A 123 -10.65 22.99 13.77
N TRP A 124 -11.38 23.07 12.69
CA TRP A 124 -11.01 23.85 11.51
C TRP A 124 -11.02 25.38 11.74
N SER A 125 -11.61 25.87 12.84
CA SER A 125 -11.55 27.28 13.20
C SER A 125 -10.14 27.78 13.55
N LYS A 126 -9.22 26.84 13.78
CA LYS A 126 -7.77 27.10 14.01
C LYS A 126 -6.99 27.37 12.74
N VAL A 127 -7.58 27.15 11.58
CA VAL A 127 -6.91 27.40 10.30
C VAL A 127 -6.94 28.87 9.96
N GLU A 128 -5.78 29.51 10.04
CA GLU A 128 -5.63 30.90 9.65
C GLU A 128 -5.27 31.00 8.16
N GLN A 129 -6.12 31.69 7.39
CA GLN A 129 -5.93 31.90 5.95
C GLN A 129 -5.62 33.39 5.68
N LYS A 130 -4.59 33.62 4.86
CA LYS A 130 -4.26 34.97 4.39
C LYS A 130 -4.89 35.20 3.03
N ALA A 131 -5.68 36.27 2.91
CA ALA A 131 -6.26 36.66 1.64
C ALA A 131 -5.20 36.91 0.55
N GLY A 132 -5.49 36.52 -0.68
CA GLY A 132 -4.57 36.66 -1.81
C GLY A 132 -3.38 35.68 -1.83
N SER A 133 -3.34 34.74 -0.91
CA SER A 133 -2.30 33.69 -0.92
C SER A 133 -2.59 32.60 -1.94
N ALA A 134 -1.54 31.98 -2.47
CA ALA A 134 -1.68 30.78 -3.30
C ALA A 134 -2.35 29.62 -2.51
N THR A 135 -3.14 28.82 -3.20
CA THR A 135 -3.89 27.69 -2.58
C THR A 135 -2.97 26.67 -1.87
N ARG A 136 -1.73 26.48 -2.36
CA ARG A 136 -0.73 25.66 -1.66
C ARG A 136 -0.37 26.19 -0.26
N ALA A 137 -0.39 27.52 -0.07
CA ALA A 137 -0.17 28.13 1.24
C ALA A 137 -1.37 27.90 2.18
N ALA A 138 -2.58 27.90 1.63
CA ALA A 138 -3.80 27.52 2.36
C ALA A 138 -3.73 26.03 2.79
N SER A 139 -3.28 25.16 1.89
CA SER A 139 -3.01 23.75 2.21
C SER A 139 -2.01 23.60 3.35
N ALA A 140 -0.91 24.37 3.33
CA ALA A 140 0.08 24.38 4.41
C ALA A 140 -0.52 24.74 5.78
N ALA A 141 -1.41 25.75 5.82
CA ALA A 141 -2.11 26.12 7.06
C ALA A 141 -2.99 24.99 7.59
N CYS A 142 -3.74 24.31 6.71
CA CYS A 142 -4.53 23.14 7.07
C CYS A 142 -3.64 21.99 7.58
N LEU A 143 -2.54 21.69 6.90
CA LEU A 143 -1.58 20.65 7.27
C LEU A 143 -0.94 20.94 8.64
N GLY A 144 -0.67 22.22 8.96
CA GLY A 144 -0.17 22.61 10.28
C GLY A 144 -1.18 22.30 11.39
N VAL A 145 -2.46 22.58 11.20
CA VAL A 145 -3.52 22.25 12.16
C VAL A 145 -3.70 20.74 12.28
N LEU A 146 -3.62 20.00 11.18
CA LEU A 146 -3.69 18.54 11.20
C LEU A 146 -2.52 17.93 11.97
N ALA A 147 -1.31 18.45 11.82
CA ALA A 147 -0.13 17.97 12.56
C ALA A 147 -0.29 18.14 14.09
N GLU A 148 -0.99 19.17 14.54
CA GLU A 148 -1.23 19.43 15.97
C GLU A 148 -2.40 18.60 16.53
N GLN A 149 -3.42 18.31 15.71
CA GLN A 149 -4.67 17.72 16.20
C GLN A 149 -4.86 16.25 15.84
N VAL A 150 -4.08 15.71 14.91
CA VAL A 150 -4.16 14.31 14.45
C VAL A 150 -2.84 13.60 14.70
N PRO A 151 -2.60 13.14 15.94
CA PRO A 151 -1.30 12.62 16.38
C PRO A 151 -0.86 11.33 15.66
N ASN A 152 -1.80 10.62 15.04
CA ASN A 152 -1.53 9.43 14.22
C ASN A 152 -1.46 9.76 12.70
N MET A 153 -1.33 11.01 12.33
CA MET A 153 -1.13 11.39 10.92
C MET A 153 0.36 11.41 10.59
N ILE A 154 0.70 10.87 9.44
CA ILE A 154 2.02 10.97 8.80
C ILE A 154 1.85 11.73 7.50
N CYS A 155 2.70 12.73 7.28
CA CYS A 155 2.79 13.44 6.02
C CYS A 155 4.14 13.15 5.35
N ALA A 156 4.16 12.99 4.04
CA ALA A 156 5.36 12.73 3.26
C ALA A 156 5.55 13.77 2.14
N SER A 157 6.79 13.93 1.68
CA SER A 157 7.11 14.70 0.48
C SER A 157 8.21 14.02 -0.32
N ALA A 158 8.13 14.17 -1.64
CA ALA A 158 9.15 13.71 -2.59
C ALA A 158 10.32 14.72 -2.72
N ASP A 159 10.88 15.12 -1.59
CA ASP A 159 11.98 16.10 -1.46
C ASP A 159 11.62 17.54 -1.89
N LEU A 160 10.35 17.88 -1.84
CA LEU A 160 9.79 19.16 -2.31
C LEU A 160 9.02 19.93 -1.24
N SER A 161 9.13 19.56 0.04
CA SER A 161 8.25 20.04 1.11
C SER A 161 8.16 21.56 1.25
N ASN A 162 9.24 22.27 0.95
CA ASN A 162 9.25 23.74 0.94
C ASN A 162 8.46 24.35 -0.23
N SER A 163 8.34 23.64 -1.35
CA SER A 163 7.63 24.08 -2.56
C SER A 163 6.21 23.55 -2.61
N ASP A 164 5.99 22.27 -2.39
CA ASP A 164 4.65 21.65 -2.35
C ASP A 164 3.87 22.02 -1.08
N LYS A 165 4.55 22.73 -0.14
CA LYS A 165 3.97 23.25 1.10
C LYS A 165 3.51 22.21 2.12
N THR A 166 3.96 20.96 1.99
CA THR A 166 3.84 19.96 3.06
C THR A 166 4.70 20.33 4.28
N ASP A 167 5.63 21.29 4.13
CA ASP A 167 6.39 21.87 5.23
C ASP A 167 5.51 22.53 6.30
N GLY A 168 4.26 22.89 5.98
CA GLY A 168 3.27 23.31 6.96
C GLY A 168 3.03 22.27 8.04
N PHE A 169 3.05 20.98 7.67
CA PHE A 169 3.01 19.86 8.60
C PHE A 169 4.36 19.68 9.31
N LEU A 170 5.46 19.66 8.55
CA LEU A 170 6.80 19.45 9.09
C LEU A 170 7.18 20.47 10.19
N LYS A 171 6.78 21.72 10.05
CA LYS A 171 7.05 22.78 11.05
C LYS A 171 6.42 22.52 12.43
N LYS A 172 5.42 21.63 12.52
CA LYS A 172 4.74 21.25 13.75
C LYS A 172 5.21 19.91 14.32
N THR A 173 6.07 19.20 13.61
CA THR A 173 6.64 17.92 13.98
C THR A 173 8.11 17.88 13.57
N LYS A 174 8.68 16.69 13.43
CA LYS A 174 10.00 16.46 12.87
C LYS A 174 10.00 15.31 11.88
N SER A 175 11.06 15.22 11.08
CA SER A 175 11.24 14.12 10.16
C SER A 175 11.51 12.81 10.92
N ILE A 176 10.96 11.73 10.39
CA ILE A 176 11.32 10.37 10.76
C ILE A 176 12.69 10.09 10.17
N VAL A 177 13.64 9.67 11.01
CA VAL A 177 15.00 9.32 10.59
C VAL A 177 15.42 7.98 11.15
N ARG A 178 16.50 7.40 10.62
CA ARG A 178 17.02 6.14 11.12
C ARG A 178 17.33 6.21 12.62
N GLY A 179 16.68 5.35 13.39
CA GLY A 179 16.85 5.29 14.86
C GLY A 179 16.00 6.30 15.64
N ASP A 180 15.27 7.20 14.98
CA ASP A 180 14.31 8.11 15.61
C ASP A 180 12.99 8.15 14.83
N PHE A 181 11.99 7.43 15.31
CA PHE A 181 10.63 7.35 14.77
C PHE A 181 9.63 8.20 15.55
N SER A 182 10.08 9.14 16.35
CA SER A 182 9.19 10.01 17.15
C SER A 182 8.66 11.22 16.35
N GLY A 183 9.12 11.42 15.12
CA GLY A 183 8.55 12.37 14.17
C GLY A 183 7.35 11.80 13.42
N ALA A 184 6.68 12.68 12.67
CA ALA A 184 5.52 12.32 11.87
C ALA A 184 5.65 12.77 10.40
N PHE A 185 6.83 13.22 9.98
CA PHE A 185 7.10 13.63 8.61
C PHE A 185 8.10 12.67 7.94
N PHE A 186 7.74 12.18 6.75
CA PHE A 186 8.57 11.25 6.00
C PHE A 186 9.17 11.93 4.77
N GLN A 187 10.49 12.09 4.78
CA GLN A 187 11.26 12.57 3.64
C GLN A 187 11.53 11.38 2.70
N ALA A 188 10.72 11.25 1.67
CA ALA A 188 10.77 10.08 0.79
C ALA A 188 11.92 10.14 -0.24
N GLY A 189 12.53 11.32 -0.44
CA GLY A 189 13.39 11.56 -1.59
C GLY A 189 12.58 11.69 -2.89
N VAL A 190 13.27 11.88 -4.01
CA VAL A 190 12.64 11.95 -5.35
C VAL A 190 12.23 10.53 -5.79
N ALA A 191 11.16 10.00 -5.19
CA ALA A 191 10.70 8.64 -5.39
C ALA A 191 9.18 8.55 -5.18
N GLU A 192 8.41 9.20 -6.05
CA GLU A 192 6.96 9.40 -5.92
C GLU A 192 6.20 8.08 -5.82
N LEU A 193 6.54 7.08 -6.65
CA LEU A 193 5.88 5.78 -6.60
C LEU A 193 6.12 5.08 -5.26
N THR A 194 7.37 5.02 -4.81
CA THR A 194 7.72 4.40 -3.54
C THR A 194 7.05 5.12 -2.36
N MET A 195 7.03 6.45 -2.37
CA MET A 195 6.33 7.25 -1.37
C MET A 195 4.84 6.90 -1.32
N ALA A 196 4.20 6.81 -2.48
CA ALA A 196 2.79 6.47 -2.60
C ALA A 196 2.51 5.05 -2.08
N ASP A 197 3.32 4.07 -2.47
CA ASP A 197 3.17 2.68 -2.02
C ASP A 197 3.40 2.54 -0.52
N MET A 198 4.36 3.28 0.06
CA MET A 198 4.56 3.31 1.51
C MET A 198 3.37 3.89 2.25
N CYS A 199 2.80 5.01 1.78
CA CYS A 199 1.61 5.61 2.37
C CYS A 199 0.38 4.68 2.25
N ILE A 200 0.22 3.98 1.14
CA ILE A 200 -0.80 2.93 0.96
C ILE A 200 -0.59 1.81 1.98
N GLY A 201 0.65 1.34 2.14
CA GLY A 201 0.99 0.31 3.12
C GLY A 201 0.69 0.72 4.57
N MET A 202 0.98 1.98 4.94
CA MET A 202 0.62 2.54 6.26
C MET A 202 -0.89 2.54 6.48
N MET A 203 -1.66 2.96 5.47
CA MET A 203 -3.13 2.96 5.55
C MET A 203 -3.72 1.55 5.60
N LEU A 204 -3.14 0.58 4.89
CA LEU A 204 -3.53 -0.83 4.95
C LEU A 204 -3.26 -1.46 6.32
N HIS A 205 -2.16 -1.09 6.96
CA HIS A 205 -1.87 -1.50 8.34
C HIS A 205 -2.96 -1.04 9.30
N GLY A 206 -3.54 0.14 9.05
CA GLY A 206 -4.51 0.78 9.95
C GLY A 206 -3.86 1.58 11.08
N GLY A 207 -4.68 2.35 11.79
CA GLY A 207 -4.23 3.17 12.90
C GLY A 207 -3.46 4.44 12.52
N VAL A 208 -3.21 4.67 11.24
CA VAL A 208 -2.46 5.81 10.68
C VAL A 208 -3.30 6.54 9.64
N VAL A 209 -3.19 7.85 9.60
CA VAL A 209 -3.70 8.70 8.52
C VAL A 209 -2.51 9.15 7.69
N ALA A 210 -2.44 8.75 6.43
CA ALA A 210 -1.32 9.11 5.55
C ALA A 210 -1.71 10.15 4.50
N ALA A 211 -0.85 11.16 4.34
CA ALA A 211 -0.89 12.14 3.27
C ALA A 211 0.50 12.27 2.64
N MET A 212 0.56 12.64 1.38
CA MET A 212 1.80 12.87 0.68
C MET A 212 1.68 14.00 -0.33
N GLY A 213 2.78 14.72 -0.54
CA GLY A 213 2.84 15.84 -1.46
C GLY A 213 3.92 15.72 -2.52
N THR A 214 3.60 16.26 -3.70
CA THR A 214 4.53 16.52 -4.79
C THR A 214 3.90 17.52 -5.77
N PHE A 215 4.59 17.87 -6.85
CA PHE A 215 4.00 18.66 -7.93
C PHE A 215 3.03 17.84 -8.77
N PHE A 216 2.04 18.48 -9.35
CA PHE A 216 0.98 17.78 -10.07
C PHE A 216 1.47 17.03 -11.31
N VAL A 217 2.44 17.58 -12.03
CA VAL A 217 3.06 16.88 -13.17
C VAL A 217 3.66 15.53 -12.74
N PHE A 218 4.21 15.42 -11.54
CA PHE A 218 4.81 14.19 -11.02
C PHE A 218 3.78 13.16 -10.53
N SER A 219 2.49 13.50 -10.57
CA SER A 219 1.44 12.47 -10.43
C SER A 219 1.58 11.35 -11.45
N ASP A 220 2.23 11.61 -12.58
CA ASP A 220 2.54 10.61 -13.61
C ASP A 220 3.35 9.44 -13.06
N TYR A 221 4.29 9.71 -12.17
CA TYR A 221 5.13 8.66 -11.56
C TYR A 221 4.40 7.82 -10.53
N MET A 222 3.29 8.30 -9.97
CA MET A 222 2.54 7.58 -8.93
C MET A 222 1.18 7.06 -9.38
N LYS A 223 0.80 7.23 -10.65
CA LYS A 223 -0.50 6.77 -11.19
C LYS A 223 -0.83 5.29 -10.91
N PRO A 224 0.12 4.34 -11.03
CA PRO A 224 -0.15 2.95 -10.64
C PRO A 224 -0.59 2.81 -9.19
N ALA A 225 0.06 3.51 -8.27
CA ALA A 225 -0.28 3.53 -6.85
C ALA A 225 -1.65 4.19 -6.60
N VAL A 226 -1.94 5.32 -7.26
CA VAL A 226 -3.24 6.00 -7.18
C VAL A 226 -4.36 5.05 -7.62
N ARG A 227 -4.16 4.35 -8.76
CA ARG A 227 -5.11 3.35 -9.24
C ARG A 227 -5.32 2.21 -8.23
N LEU A 228 -4.25 1.71 -7.62
CA LEU A 228 -4.34 0.65 -6.63
C LEU A 228 -5.03 1.12 -5.35
N ALA A 229 -4.75 2.34 -4.88
CA ALA A 229 -5.43 2.93 -3.74
C ALA A 229 -6.96 3.01 -3.98
N ALA A 230 -7.36 3.46 -5.15
CA ALA A 230 -8.77 3.52 -5.54
C ALA A 230 -9.40 2.11 -5.64
N LEU A 231 -8.71 1.17 -6.28
CA LEU A 231 -9.17 -0.22 -6.43
C LEU A 231 -9.35 -0.93 -5.07
N MET A 232 -8.44 -0.69 -4.14
CA MET A 232 -8.48 -1.21 -2.77
C MET A 232 -9.34 -0.36 -1.81
N GLN A 233 -9.89 0.77 -2.28
CA GLN A 233 -10.70 1.70 -1.47
C GLN A 233 -9.96 2.25 -0.25
N ILE A 234 -8.69 2.61 -0.42
CA ILE A 234 -7.83 3.10 0.64
C ILE A 234 -7.84 4.63 0.62
N PRO A 235 -8.21 5.31 1.74
CA PRO A 235 -8.35 6.75 1.77
C PRO A 235 -7.03 7.50 1.98
N VAL A 236 -6.00 7.20 1.18
CA VAL A 236 -4.73 7.95 1.13
C VAL A 236 -4.99 9.35 0.58
N LYS A 237 -4.33 10.35 1.12
CA LYS A 237 -4.44 11.74 0.66
C LYS A 237 -3.24 12.07 -0.23
N PHE A 238 -3.52 12.24 -1.51
CA PHE A 238 -2.57 12.72 -2.50
C PHE A 238 -2.72 14.25 -2.62
N ILE A 239 -1.66 15.00 -2.34
CA ILE A 239 -1.62 16.46 -2.39
C ILE A 239 -0.73 16.86 -3.56
N TRP A 240 -1.34 17.40 -4.59
CA TRP A 240 -0.64 17.86 -5.78
C TRP A 240 -0.72 19.37 -5.89
N THR A 241 0.45 20.00 -5.94
CA THR A 241 0.58 21.45 -6.11
C THR A 241 1.15 21.77 -7.48
N HIS A 242 1.30 23.06 -7.80
CA HIS A 242 1.77 23.50 -9.11
C HIS A 242 0.88 22.92 -10.24
N ASP A 243 -0.43 23.08 -10.07
CA ASP A 243 -1.47 22.49 -10.89
C ASP A 243 -1.94 23.40 -12.04
N ALA A 244 -1.26 24.52 -12.27
CA ALA A 244 -1.63 25.51 -13.27
C ALA A 244 -0.54 25.74 -14.30
N PHE A 245 -0.93 26.20 -15.47
CA PHE A 245 -0.03 26.61 -16.56
C PHE A 245 0.92 27.75 -16.18
N ARG A 246 0.73 28.40 -15.03
CA ARG A 246 1.60 29.48 -14.50
C ARG A 246 2.66 28.96 -13.53
N VAL A 247 3.22 27.80 -13.78
CA VAL A 247 4.30 27.25 -12.95
C VAL A 247 5.56 28.14 -13.00
N GLY A 248 5.77 28.85 -14.11
CA GLY A 248 6.81 29.86 -14.22
C GLY A 248 8.14 29.31 -14.73
N GLU A 249 9.23 29.66 -14.05
CA GLU A 249 10.61 29.37 -14.47
C GLU A 249 10.97 27.89 -14.50
N ASP A 250 10.21 27.03 -13.85
CA ASP A 250 10.43 25.57 -13.87
C ASP A 250 10.24 24.97 -15.28
N GLY A 251 9.43 25.63 -16.11
CA GLY A 251 9.27 25.33 -17.52
C GLY A 251 8.49 24.04 -17.84
N PRO A 252 8.54 23.59 -19.10
CA PRO A 252 7.64 22.53 -19.60
C PRO A 252 7.84 21.16 -18.92
N THR A 253 8.95 20.91 -18.28
CA THR A 253 9.17 19.66 -17.54
C THR A 253 8.39 19.59 -16.23
N HIS A 254 7.86 20.73 -15.76
CA HIS A 254 7.15 20.88 -14.49
C HIS A 254 5.70 21.36 -14.67
N GLU A 255 5.34 21.75 -15.87
CA GLU A 255 3.99 22.23 -16.20
C GLU A 255 3.02 21.06 -16.45
N PRO A 256 1.96 20.92 -15.66
CA PRO A 256 0.92 19.92 -15.92
C PRO A 256 0.04 20.38 -17.11
N VAL A 257 -0.13 19.53 -18.08
CA VAL A 257 -0.96 19.78 -19.26
C VAL A 257 -2.12 18.81 -19.32
N GLU A 258 -1.82 17.51 -19.43
CA GLU A 258 -2.83 16.45 -19.53
C GLU A 258 -3.20 15.85 -18.18
N GLN A 259 -2.47 16.12 -17.09
CA GLN A 259 -2.66 15.50 -15.78
C GLN A 259 -4.06 15.78 -15.22
N GLU A 260 -4.58 17.02 -15.38
CA GLU A 260 -5.93 17.34 -14.91
C GLU A 260 -6.99 16.48 -15.60
N ALA A 261 -6.92 16.37 -16.92
CA ALA A 261 -7.87 15.58 -17.70
C ALA A 261 -7.82 14.09 -17.30
N GLN A 262 -6.62 13.57 -17.05
CA GLN A 262 -6.43 12.19 -16.65
C GLN A 262 -7.00 11.91 -15.25
N ILE A 263 -6.77 12.78 -14.27
CA ILE A 263 -7.32 12.62 -12.91
C ILE A 263 -8.85 12.78 -12.93
N ARG A 264 -9.37 13.75 -13.68
CA ARG A 264 -10.85 13.92 -13.82
C ARG A 264 -11.50 12.73 -14.52
N LEU A 265 -10.79 12.05 -15.41
CA LEU A 265 -11.28 10.80 -16.00
C LEU A 265 -11.39 9.70 -14.94
N MET A 266 -10.43 9.60 -14.02
CA MET A 266 -10.47 8.63 -12.92
C MET A 266 -11.65 8.88 -11.97
N GLU A 267 -12.02 10.13 -11.69
CA GLU A 267 -13.19 10.48 -10.87
C GLU A 267 -14.51 9.93 -11.44
N LYS A 268 -14.55 9.69 -12.75
CA LYS A 268 -15.76 9.21 -13.42
C LYS A 268 -15.87 7.69 -13.47
N LEU A 269 -14.84 6.97 -13.05
CA LEU A 269 -14.87 5.54 -12.94
C LEU A 269 -15.72 5.15 -11.71
N LYS A 270 -16.73 4.32 -11.95
CA LYS A 270 -17.61 3.86 -10.88
C LYS A 270 -17.31 2.41 -10.53
N ASN A 271 -17.44 2.08 -9.27
CA ASN A 271 -17.38 0.69 -8.85
C ASN A 271 -18.64 -0.07 -9.33
N HIS A 272 -18.66 -1.38 -9.10
CA HIS A 272 -19.79 -2.24 -9.50
C HIS A 272 -21.14 -1.86 -8.88
N ALA A 273 -21.14 -1.06 -7.79
CA ALA A 273 -22.35 -0.52 -7.16
C ALA A 273 -22.76 0.85 -7.74
N GLY A 274 -22.08 1.35 -8.79
CA GLY A 274 -22.37 2.63 -9.41
C GLY A 274 -21.97 3.85 -8.57
N LYS A 275 -21.12 3.67 -7.58
CA LYS A 275 -20.58 4.73 -6.72
C LYS A 275 -19.18 5.13 -7.19
N ASP A 276 -18.87 6.43 -7.06
CA ASP A 276 -17.56 6.99 -7.39
C ASP A 276 -16.50 6.57 -6.39
#